data_8a58037ef9a716b6f5ae264dc33bbf43
#
_entry.id   8a58037ef9a716b6f5ae264dc33bbf43
#
_cell.length_a   1.000
_cell.length_b   1.000
_cell.length_c   1.000
_cell.angle_alpha   90.00
_cell.angle_beta   90.00
_cell.angle_gamma   90.00
#
_symmetry.space_group_name_H-M   'P 1'
#
loop_
_entity.id
_entity.type
_entity.pdbx_description
1 polymer ?
#
loop_
_entity_poly.entity_id
_entity_poly.type
_entity_poly.pdbx_seq_one_letter_code
_entity_poly.pdbx_strand_id
1 'polypeptide(L)'
;MKASVAGQGVVAAILENNGESWIKYYNTDGTEIASSHPNMDSPGYPMDLSLSSDGLWMAVSYAYEDGGKMKSQVAFYNFGSRGEDLVDNLASSSSYTDMLCPQIETAGTSSWVAFFDNGFRIYEGTNKPKETVSVSEDGEILSCAYADDRVVLILRGESDDHPYRMKIYNLKGKQLADENLDFYYQNLQIEEKQILLTNRQELCVYTLNGRKKYSGVVSETQIHEILGMGQNRYLLAEEDGVSMIRLK
;
A
#
# COMPACT_ATOMS: atom_id res chain seq x y z
N MET A 1 2.42 12.83 -6.75
CA MET A 1 1.74 13.23 -5.50
C MET A 1 1.15 11.98 -4.84
N LYS A 2 1.39 11.80 -3.56
CA LYS A 2 0.81 10.74 -2.71
C LYS A 2 0.12 11.40 -1.53
N ALA A 3 -0.98 10.82 -1.04
CA ALA A 3 -1.66 11.33 0.14
C ALA A 3 -2.28 10.19 0.94
N SER A 4 -2.32 10.35 2.25
CA SER A 4 -2.99 9.45 3.20
C SER A 4 -3.95 10.27 4.08
N VAL A 5 -5.11 9.72 4.35
CA VAL A 5 -6.15 10.33 5.17
C VAL A 5 -6.47 9.40 6.34
N ALA A 6 -6.33 9.91 7.56
CA ALA A 6 -6.73 9.18 8.76
C ALA A 6 -8.27 9.24 8.96
N GLY A 7 -8.82 8.28 9.69
CA GLY A 7 -10.26 8.19 9.96
C GLY A 7 -10.88 9.42 10.64
N GLN A 8 -10.05 10.27 11.26
CA GLN A 8 -10.48 11.53 11.88
C GLN A 8 -10.37 12.75 10.93
N GLY A 9 -9.99 12.54 9.66
CA GLY A 9 -9.86 13.62 8.66
C GLY A 9 -8.52 14.36 8.68
N VAL A 10 -7.54 13.90 9.42
CA VAL A 10 -6.15 14.37 9.33
C VAL A 10 -5.56 13.89 8.02
N VAL A 11 -4.77 14.72 7.34
CA VAL A 11 -4.20 14.44 6.03
C VAL A 11 -2.69 14.62 6.04
N ALA A 12 -1.97 13.67 5.47
CA ALA A 12 -0.56 13.84 5.11
C ALA A 12 -0.39 13.67 3.60
N ALA A 13 0.52 14.44 3.01
CA ALA A 13 0.76 14.39 1.57
C ALA A 13 2.24 14.57 1.23
N ILE A 14 2.69 13.83 0.23
CA ILE A 14 3.93 14.10 -0.52
C ILE A 14 3.56 14.97 -1.72
N LEU A 15 4.13 16.17 -1.77
CA LEU A 15 3.93 17.13 -2.84
C LEU A 15 5.24 17.31 -3.60
N GLU A 16 5.16 17.43 -4.90
CA GLU A 16 6.31 17.74 -5.76
C GLU A 16 6.08 19.08 -6.46
N ASN A 17 7.09 19.94 -6.42
CA ASN A 17 7.10 21.18 -7.15
C ASN A 17 8.51 21.48 -7.64
N ASN A 18 8.68 21.62 -8.96
CA ASN A 18 9.97 21.95 -9.61
C ASN A 18 11.13 21.00 -9.25
N GLY A 19 10.85 19.72 -9.05
CA GLY A 19 11.84 18.70 -8.66
C GLY A 19 12.19 18.68 -7.17
N GLU A 20 11.51 19.46 -6.36
CA GLU A 20 11.60 19.44 -4.92
C GLU A 20 10.40 18.71 -4.31
N SER A 21 10.67 17.85 -3.33
CA SER A 21 9.64 17.09 -2.63
C SER A 21 9.36 17.70 -1.26
N TRP A 22 8.10 17.74 -0.91
CA TRP A 22 7.63 18.22 0.38
C TRP A 22 6.74 17.17 1.02
N ILE A 23 6.91 16.93 2.31
CA ILE A 23 5.97 16.18 3.13
C ILE A 23 5.21 17.19 3.98
N LYS A 24 3.89 17.19 3.88
CA LYS A 24 3.02 18.09 4.64
C LYS A 24 1.98 17.31 5.42
N TYR A 25 1.74 17.75 6.65
CA TYR A 25 0.77 17.15 7.56
C TYR A 25 -0.22 18.23 8.02
N TYR A 26 -1.51 17.96 7.79
CA TYR A 26 -2.60 18.89 8.02
C TYR A 26 -3.59 18.37 9.05
N ASN A 27 -4.11 19.27 9.86
CA ASN A 27 -5.23 19.01 10.75
C ASN A 27 -6.54 18.93 9.95
N THR A 28 -7.63 18.53 10.64
CA THR A 28 -9.00 18.40 10.09
C THR A 28 -9.60 19.70 9.58
N ASP A 29 -9.11 20.85 10.04
CA ASP A 29 -9.49 22.19 9.56
C ASP A 29 -8.63 22.71 8.40
N GLY A 30 -7.66 21.90 7.93
CA GLY A 30 -6.72 22.27 6.87
C GLY A 30 -5.52 23.10 7.35
N THR A 31 -5.35 23.30 8.65
CA THR A 31 -4.16 23.96 9.20
C THR A 31 -2.95 23.03 9.07
N GLU A 32 -1.85 23.53 8.51
CA GLU A 32 -0.58 22.83 8.46
C GLU A 32 -0.01 22.68 9.88
N ILE A 33 0.25 21.44 10.29
CA ILE A 33 0.78 21.11 11.61
C ILE A 33 2.29 20.92 11.55
N ALA A 34 2.77 20.24 10.50
CA ALA A 34 4.18 19.98 10.29
C ALA A 34 4.49 19.90 8.79
N SER A 35 5.71 20.30 8.42
CA SER A 35 6.23 20.12 7.08
C SER A 35 7.70 19.74 7.10
N SER A 36 8.16 19.14 6.02
CA SER A 36 9.56 18.80 5.78
C SER A 36 9.86 18.89 4.30
N HIS A 37 11.08 19.29 4.00
CA HIS A 37 11.63 19.31 2.66
C HIS A 37 12.77 18.27 2.58
N PRO A 38 12.46 16.97 2.43
CA PRO A 38 13.48 15.95 2.29
C PRO A 38 14.23 16.11 0.97
N ASN A 39 15.51 15.81 0.97
CA ASN A 39 16.35 15.80 -0.22
C ASN A 39 17.02 14.43 -0.40
N MET A 40 17.72 14.22 -1.52
CA MET A 40 18.36 12.93 -1.84
C MET A 40 19.45 12.51 -0.84
N ASP A 41 20.00 13.45 -0.08
CA ASP A 41 21.09 13.17 0.86
C ASP A 41 20.57 12.71 2.23
N SER A 42 19.47 13.30 2.72
CA SER A 42 18.90 12.93 4.03
C SER A 42 17.50 13.55 4.23
N PRO A 43 16.51 12.78 4.58
CA PRO A 43 16.44 11.31 4.74
C PRO A 43 16.33 10.56 3.42
N GLY A 44 16.33 11.22 2.28
CA GLY A 44 16.15 10.66 0.95
C GLY A 44 14.88 11.16 0.26
N TYR A 45 14.63 10.69 -0.96
CA TYR A 45 13.42 10.99 -1.73
C TYR A 45 12.22 10.20 -1.15
N PRO A 46 11.12 10.86 -0.75
CA PRO A 46 9.96 10.18 -0.19
C PRO A 46 9.19 9.43 -1.29
N MET A 47 9.07 8.12 -1.12
CA MET A 47 8.40 7.22 -2.06
C MET A 47 6.91 7.10 -1.76
N ASP A 48 6.57 6.91 -0.49
CA ASP A 48 5.19 6.73 -0.04
C ASP A 48 5.04 7.10 1.43
N LEU A 49 3.80 7.36 1.86
CA LEU A 49 3.44 7.60 3.25
C LEU A 49 2.10 7.02 3.62
N SER A 50 1.94 6.67 4.89
CA SER A 50 0.67 6.19 5.45
C SER A 50 0.46 6.71 6.85
N LEU A 51 -0.74 7.23 7.13
CA LEU A 51 -1.18 7.64 8.46
C LEU A 51 -1.80 6.47 9.22
N SER A 52 -1.55 6.38 10.51
CA SER A 52 -2.33 5.52 11.40
C SER A 52 -3.81 5.91 11.40
N SER A 53 -4.69 4.99 11.74
CA SER A 53 -6.14 5.23 11.71
C SER A 53 -6.59 6.36 12.66
N ASP A 54 -5.84 6.65 13.72
CA ASP A 54 -6.06 7.77 14.65
C ASP A 54 -5.34 9.07 14.25
N GLY A 55 -4.56 9.05 13.17
CA GLY A 55 -3.80 10.20 12.67
C GLY A 55 -2.62 10.65 13.53
N LEU A 56 -2.29 9.94 14.61
CA LEU A 56 -1.20 10.33 15.50
C LEU A 56 0.18 9.89 15.00
N TRP A 57 0.22 8.92 14.12
CA TRP A 57 1.44 8.38 13.55
C TRP A 57 1.46 8.51 12.03
N MET A 58 2.63 8.77 11.49
CA MET A 58 2.90 8.71 10.06
C MET A 58 4.12 7.82 9.82
N ALA A 59 3.98 6.87 8.91
CA ALA A 59 5.10 6.14 8.36
C ALA A 59 5.43 6.71 6.97
N VAL A 60 6.72 6.86 6.68
CA VAL A 60 7.21 7.32 5.37
C VAL A 60 8.31 6.40 4.90
N SER A 61 8.25 5.98 3.65
CA SER A 61 9.35 5.30 2.98
C SER A 61 10.14 6.29 2.14
N TYR A 62 11.46 6.18 2.20
CA TYR A 62 12.41 7.00 1.44
C TYR A 62 13.33 6.13 0.61
N ALA A 63 13.76 6.65 -0.54
CA ALA A 63 14.85 6.10 -1.33
C ALA A 63 16.01 7.10 -1.36
N TYR A 64 17.23 6.62 -1.19
CA TYR A 64 18.45 7.43 -1.25
C TYR A 64 19.63 6.63 -1.78
N GLU A 65 20.67 7.33 -2.23
CA GLU A 65 21.92 6.73 -2.63
C GLU A 65 22.98 6.91 -1.55
N ASP A 66 23.72 5.86 -1.25
CA ASP A 66 24.86 5.93 -0.35
C ASP A 66 25.96 4.97 -0.82
N GLY A 67 27.10 5.56 -1.19
CA GLY A 67 28.26 4.81 -1.69
C GLY A 67 28.04 4.07 -3.00
N GLY A 68 27.23 4.63 -3.93
CA GLY A 68 26.88 4.04 -5.21
C GLY A 68 25.84 2.94 -5.14
N LYS A 69 25.18 2.80 -3.99
CA LYS A 69 24.11 1.81 -3.77
C LYS A 69 22.80 2.50 -3.44
N MET A 70 21.71 1.98 -4.03
CA MET A 70 20.38 2.38 -3.63
C MET A 70 20.03 1.79 -2.27
N LYS A 71 19.45 2.61 -1.44
CA LYS A 71 18.98 2.25 -0.10
C LYS A 71 17.56 2.74 0.09
N SER A 72 16.82 2.07 0.98
CA SER A 72 15.55 2.56 1.49
C SER A 72 15.64 2.83 2.97
N GLN A 73 14.86 3.81 3.43
CA GLN A 73 14.61 4.04 4.84
C GLN A 73 13.08 4.03 5.06
N VAL A 74 12.64 3.33 6.09
CA VAL A 74 11.28 3.44 6.62
C VAL A 74 11.36 4.19 7.93
N ALA A 75 10.72 5.35 8.01
CA ALA A 75 10.73 6.24 9.16
C ALA A 75 9.33 6.41 9.75
N PHE A 76 9.24 6.49 11.08
CA PHE A 76 8.00 6.65 11.82
C PHE A 76 8.01 7.92 12.64
N TYR A 77 6.99 8.75 12.45
CA TYR A 77 6.82 10.05 13.09
C TYR A 77 5.61 10.02 14.03
N ASN A 78 5.80 10.54 15.25
CA ASN A 78 4.75 10.58 16.28
C ASN A 78 4.33 12.04 16.54
N PHE A 79 3.12 12.40 16.15
CA PHE A 79 2.53 13.72 16.34
C PHE A 79 1.78 13.89 17.67
N GLY A 80 1.72 12.87 18.50
CA GLY A 80 1.11 12.93 19.84
C GLY A 80 1.86 13.85 20.82
N SER A 81 3.17 14.06 20.59
CA SER A 81 4.04 14.99 21.37
C SER A 81 4.62 16.09 20.50
N ARG A 82 3.83 16.74 19.75
CA ARG A 82 4.06 17.67 18.63
C ARG A 82 5.32 18.52 18.72
N GLY A 83 6.24 18.34 17.77
CA GLY A 83 7.25 19.31 17.36
C GLY A 83 6.74 20.16 16.18
N GLU A 84 7.39 21.27 15.90
CA GLU A 84 7.04 22.17 14.78
C GLU A 84 7.51 21.60 13.44
N ASP A 85 8.65 20.88 13.43
CA ASP A 85 9.22 20.24 12.26
C ASP A 85 8.97 18.72 12.26
N LEU A 86 8.98 18.10 11.08
CA LEU A 86 8.84 16.65 10.95
C LEU A 86 9.95 15.90 11.70
N VAL A 87 11.18 16.43 11.68
CA VAL A 87 12.35 15.84 12.34
C VAL A 87 12.16 15.72 13.85
N ASP A 88 11.50 16.70 14.47
CA ASP A 88 11.22 16.71 15.92
C ASP A 88 10.28 15.59 16.34
N ASN A 89 9.49 15.08 15.39
CA ASN A 89 8.52 14.02 15.61
C ASN A 89 9.06 12.61 15.24
N LEU A 90 10.31 12.51 14.78
CA LEU A 90 10.90 11.21 14.41
C LEU A 90 11.07 10.31 15.63
N ALA A 91 10.33 9.20 15.65
CA ALA A 91 10.36 8.23 16.74
C ALA A 91 11.32 7.07 16.50
N SER A 92 11.37 6.56 15.26
CA SER A 92 12.27 5.48 14.86
C SER A 92 12.42 5.43 13.34
N SER A 93 13.50 4.80 12.88
CA SER A 93 13.70 4.48 11.48
C SER A 93 14.50 3.19 11.30
N SER A 94 14.36 2.56 10.15
CA SER A 94 15.10 1.38 9.71
C SER A 94 15.60 1.59 8.29
N SER A 95 16.86 1.22 8.02
CA SER A 95 17.46 1.37 6.69
C SER A 95 17.78 0.01 6.08
N TYR A 96 17.62 -0.09 4.78
CA TYR A 96 17.81 -1.30 3.99
C TYR A 96 18.68 -1.00 2.77
N THR A 97 19.61 -1.90 2.48
CA THR A 97 20.54 -1.79 1.35
C THR A 97 20.11 -2.73 0.24
N ASP A 98 20.22 -2.27 -1.01
CA ASP A 98 19.88 -3.02 -2.22
C ASP A 98 18.41 -3.49 -2.25
N MET A 99 17.51 -2.70 -1.62
CA MET A 99 16.06 -2.90 -1.62
C MET A 99 15.35 -1.56 -1.69
N LEU A 100 14.23 -1.49 -2.42
CA LEU A 100 13.34 -0.33 -2.48
C LEU A 100 12.02 -0.63 -1.76
N CYS A 101 11.50 0.36 -1.06
CA CYS A 101 10.19 0.32 -0.40
C CYS A 101 9.22 1.29 -1.10
N PRO A 102 8.56 0.89 -2.20
CA PRO A 102 7.69 1.77 -2.98
C PRO A 102 6.34 2.07 -2.33
N GLN A 103 5.92 1.27 -1.36
CA GLN A 103 4.60 1.41 -0.75
C GLN A 103 4.63 1.06 0.73
N ILE A 104 3.87 1.82 1.53
CA ILE A 104 3.65 1.56 2.95
C ILE A 104 2.18 1.77 3.30
N GLU A 105 1.60 0.82 4.04
CA GLU A 105 0.20 0.81 4.43
C GLU A 105 0.06 0.74 5.95
N THR A 106 -0.90 1.48 6.50
CA THR A 106 -1.25 1.32 7.91
C THR A 106 -2.05 0.04 8.15
N ALA A 107 -1.75 -0.64 9.24
CA ALA A 107 -2.48 -1.81 9.73
C ALA A 107 -3.15 -1.51 11.09
N GLY A 108 -3.70 -0.31 11.25
CA GLY A 108 -4.36 0.15 12.46
C GLY A 108 -3.71 1.39 13.08
N THR A 109 -3.63 1.44 14.41
CA THR A 109 -3.10 2.62 15.14
C THR A 109 -1.61 2.55 15.44
N SER A 110 -1.01 1.35 15.38
CA SER A 110 0.39 1.12 15.79
C SER A 110 1.08 0.01 15.02
N SER A 111 0.58 -0.31 13.84
CA SER A 111 1.14 -1.34 12.96
C SER A 111 1.13 -0.86 11.51
N TRP A 112 2.14 -1.27 10.74
CA TRP A 112 2.29 -0.92 9.32
C TRP A 112 2.84 -2.10 8.54
N VAL A 113 2.44 -2.19 7.27
CA VAL A 113 2.99 -3.11 6.27
C VAL A 113 3.80 -2.28 5.28
N ALA A 114 5.10 -2.50 5.20
CA ALA A 114 5.97 -1.91 4.20
C ALA A 114 6.26 -2.93 3.11
N PHE A 115 5.95 -2.60 1.87
CA PHE A 115 6.18 -3.43 0.70
C PHE A 115 7.50 -3.05 0.06
N PHE A 116 8.34 -4.05 -0.12
CA PHE A 116 9.64 -3.94 -0.78
C PHE A 116 9.60 -4.65 -2.13
N ASP A 117 10.55 -4.34 -2.98
CA ASP A 117 10.72 -5.01 -4.28
C ASP A 117 11.01 -6.52 -4.17
N ASN A 118 11.38 -7.00 -2.98
CA ASN A 118 11.65 -8.41 -2.68
C ASN A 118 10.75 -9.02 -1.60
N GLY A 119 9.61 -8.40 -1.25
CA GLY A 119 8.70 -8.92 -0.22
C GLY A 119 8.04 -7.84 0.61
N PHE A 120 7.78 -8.13 1.88
CA PHE A 120 7.20 -7.14 2.80
C PHE A 120 7.77 -7.27 4.21
N ARG A 121 7.63 -6.19 4.97
CA ARG A 121 7.99 -6.11 6.39
C ARG A 121 6.80 -5.59 7.18
N ILE A 122 6.60 -6.10 8.39
CA ILE A 122 5.59 -5.59 9.33
C ILE A 122 6.31 -4.89 10.47
N TYR A 123 5.85 -3.70 10.79
CA TYR A 123 6.32 -2.90 11.90
C TYR A 123 5.22 -2.75 12.93
N GLU A 124 5.57 -2.87 14.20
CA GLU A 124 4.64 -2.71 15.32
C GLU A 124 5.27 -1.91 16.44
N GLY A 125 4.45 -1.14 17.15
CA GLY A 125 4.85 -0.45 18.37
C GLY A 125 4.20 0.91 18.57
N THR A 126 3.91 1.23 19.83
CA THR A 126 3.23 2.46 20.26
C THR A 126 4.18 3.61 20.59
N ASN A 127 5.49 3.35 20.75
CA ASN A 127 6.49 4.38 21.06
C ASN A 127 7.63 4.42 20.04
N LYS A 128 8.11 3.27 19.64
CA LYS A 128 9.18 3.09 18.66
C LYS A 128 8.83 1.88 17.80
N PRO A 129 8.09 2.06 16.71
CA PRO A 129 7.78 0.98 15.78
C PRO A 129 9.05 0.25 15.35
N LYS A 130 9.01 -1.09 15.39
CA LYS A 130 10.10 -1.98 15.02
C LYS A 130 9.60 -3.05 14.09
N GLU A 131 10.48 -3.54 13.23
CA GLU A 131 10.21 -4.71 12.40
C GLU A 131 9.94 -5.93 13.30
N THR A 132 8.80 -6.57 13.09
CA THR A 132 8.37 -7.78 13.80
C THR A 132 8.25 -8.98 12.88
N VAL A 133 8.03 -8.74 11.58
CA VAL A 133 7.91 -9.77 10.55
C VAL A 133 8.69 -9.34 9.31
N SER A 134 9.37 -10.30 8.70
CA SER A 134 10.08 -10.17 7.43
C SER A 134 9.73 -11.36 6.54
N VAL A 135 9.17 -11.08 5.38
CA VAL A 135 8.91 -12.07 4.32
C VAL A 135 9.64 -11.62 3.07
N SER A 136 10.40 -12.54 2.48
CA SER A 136 11.11 -12.31 1.22
C SER A 136 10.68 -13.34 0.19
N GLU A 137 10.58 -12.90 -1.06
CA GLU A 137 10.20 -13.70 -2.22
C GLU A 137 11.32 -13.70 -3.25
N ASP A 138 11.52 -14.82 -3.91
CA ASP A 138 12.55 -14.96 -4.96
C ASP A 138 12.05 -14.48 -6.33
N GLY A 139 10.73 -14.26 -6.49
CA GLY A 139 10.11 -13.81 -7.74
C GLY A 139 9.97 -12.29 -7.82
N GLU A 140 9.81 -11.78 -9.06
CA GLU A 140 9.49 -10.38 -9.32
C GLU A 140 8.08 -10.06 -8.82
N ILE A 141 7.97 -9.14 -7.85
CA ILE A 141 6.68 -8.65 -7.35
C ILE A 141 6.15 -7.57 -8.29
N LEU A 142 4.97 -7.78 -8.83
CA LEU A 142 4.32 -6.89 -9.79
C LEU A 142 3.29 -5.97 -9.12
N SER A 143 2.61 -6.47 -8.10
CA SER A 143 1.62 -5.72 -7.33
C SER A 143 1.53 -6.24 -5.91
N CYS A 144 1.13 -5.36 -5.02
CA CYS A 144 0.87 -5.69 -3.63
C CYS A 144 -0.36 -4.93 -3.10
N ALA A 145 -1.02 -5.50 -2.11
CA ALA A 145 -2.13 -4.87 -1.42
C ALA A 145 -2.23 -5.37 0.02
N TYR A 146 -2.74 -4.51 0.89
CA TYR A 146 -3.08 -4.86 2.27
C TYR A 146 -4.50 -4.41 2.61
N ALA A 147 -5.30 -5.28 3.15
CA ALA A 147 -6.55 -4.98 3.86
C ALA A 147 -7.01 -6.21 4.67
N ASP A 148 -7.89 -6.02 5.65
CA ASP A 148 -8.52 -7.09 6.42
C ASP A 148 -7.51 -8.12 6.99
N ASP A 149 -6.38 -7.65 7.52
CA ASP A 149 -5.28 -8.46 8.06
C ASP A 149 -4.67 -9.45 7.06
N ARG A 150 -4.72 -9.11 5.78
CA ARG A 150 -4.12 -9.88 4.69
C ARG A 150 -3.16 -9.03 3.87
N VAL A 151 -2.01 -9.61 3.62
CA VAL A 151 -1.05 -9.12 2.64
C VAL A 151 -1.18 -9.98 1.39
N VAL A 152 -1.40 -9.35 0.25
CA VAL A 152 -1.48 -10.01 -1.05
C VAL A 152 -0.32 -9.53 -1.91
N LEU A 153 0.44 -10.48 -2.45
CA LEU A 153 1.48 -10.23 -3.44
C LEU A 153 1.10 -10.91 -4.74
N ILE A 154 1.20 -10.19 -5.84
CA ILE A 154 1.15 -10.78 -7.19
C ILE A 154 2.56 -10.77 -7.75
N LEU A 155 3.08 -11.95 -8.02
CA LEU A 155 4.38 -12.17 -8.61
C LEU A 155 4.25 -12.50 -10.09
N ARG A 156 5.34 -12.32 -10.83
CA ARG A 156 5.44 -12.87 -12.19
C ARG A 156 5.33 -14.39 -12.15
N GLY A 157 4.49 -14.94 -13.01
CA GLY A 157 4.35 -16.39 -13.17
C GLY A 157 5.48 -17.01 -13.98
N GLU A 158 5.52 -18.34 -14.00
CA GLU A 158 6.59 -19.12 -14.64
C GLU A 158 6.25 -19.53 -16.09
N SER A 159 5.01 -19.29 -16.55
CA SER A 159 4.55 -19.69 -17.88
C SER A 159 3.50 -18.75 -18.46
N ASP A 160 3.31 -18.78 -19.78
CA ASP A 160 2.29 -17.99 -20.47
C ASP A 160 0.86 -18.40 -20.09
N ASP A 161 0.64 -19.67 -19.74
CA ASP A 161 -0.67 -20.17 -19.27
C ASP A 161 -1.00 -19.65 -17.87
N HIS A 162 0.04 -19.32 -17.08
CA HIS A 162 -0.08 -18.76 -15.75
C HIS A 162 0.89 -17.57 -15.63
N PRO A 163 0.51 -16.40 -16.20
CA PRO A 163 1.38 -15.24 -16.27
C PRO A 163 1.66 -14.61 -14.90
N TYR A 164 0.88 -14.98 -13.89
CA TYR A 164 1.03 -14.47 -12.53
C TYR A 164 0.84 -15.56 -11.48
N ARG A 165 1.39 -15.29 -10.29
CA ARG A 165 1.23 -16.11 -9.10
C ARG A 165 0.82 -15.21 -7.93
N MET A 166 -0.32 -15.50 -7.32
CA MET A 166 -0.83 -14.76 -6.17
C MET A 166 -0.48 -15.49 -4.88
N LYS A 167 0.18 -14.80 -3.97
CA LYS A 167 0.46 -15.27 -2.62
C LYS A 167 -0.25 -14.41 -1.58
N ILE A 168 -0.85 -15.05 -0.59
CA ILE A 168 -1.61 -14.39 0.48
C ILE A 168 -0.99 -14.75 1.81
N TYR A 169 -0.71 -13.73 2.63
CA TYR A 169 -0.12 -13.86 3.95
C TYR A 169 -1.00 -13.23 5.02
N ASN A 170 -0.86 -13.70 6.25
CA ASN A 170 -1.36 -12.98 7.42
C ASN A 170 -0.28 -12.03 7.98
N LEU A 171 -0.65 -11.19 8.96
CA LEU A 171 0.28 -10.27 9.61
C LEU A 171 1.37 -10.94 10.48
N LYS A 172 1.38 -12.27 10.60
CA LYS A 172 2.47 -13.03 11.23
C LYS A 172 3.46 -13.59 10.20
N GLY A 173 3.34 -13.19 8.92
CA GLY A 173 4.18 -13.68 7.83
C GLY A 173 3.87 -15.12 7.40
N LYS A 174 2.78 -15.73 7.91
CA LYS A 174 2.38 -17.07 7.48
C LYS A 174 1.65 -17.00 6.16
N GLN A 175 2.14 -17.75 5.16
CA GLN A 175 1.47 -17.94 3.88
C GLN A 175 0.18 -18.74 4.08
N LEU A 176 -0.92 -18.22 3.55
CA LEU A 176 -2.26 -18.79 3.63
C LEU A 176 -2.72 -19.40 2.31
N ALA A 177 -2.27 -18.83 1.20
CA ALA A 177 -2.56 -19.30 -0.14
C ALA A 177 -1.40 -19.03 -1.10
N ASP A 178 -1.37 -19.80 -2.18
CA ASP A 178 -0.39 -19.72 -3.26
C ASP A 178 -1.08 -20.25 -4.53
N GLU A 179 -1.50 -19.33 -5.40
CA GLU A 179 -2.38 -19.63 -6.53
C GLU A 179 -1.78 -19.13 -7.83
N ASN A 180 -1.72 -19.99 -8.81
CA ASN A 180 -1.41 -19.58 -10.18
C ASN A 180 -2.62 -18.88 -10.81
N LEU A 181 -2.36 -17.73 -11.46
CA LEU A 181 -3.41 -16.93 -12.10
C LEU A 181 -3.31 -17.06 -13.61
N ASP A 182 -4.45 -17.34 -14.23
CA ASP A 182 -4.70 -17.37 -15.67
C ASP A 182 -5.39 -16.09 -16.19
N PHE A 183 -5.46 -15.04 -15.37
CA PHE A 183 -6.18 -13.80 -15.61
C PHE A 183 -5.23 -12.63 -15.77
N TYR A 184 -5.24 -11.96 -16.93
CA TYR A 184 -4.47 -10.74 -17.16
C TYR A 184 -5.16 -9.54 -16.49
N TYR A 185 -4.60 -9.06 -15.39
CA TYR A 185 -5.13 -7.96 -14.61
C TYR A 185 -4.38 -6.65 -14.85
N GLN A 186 -5.03 -5.54 -14.55
CA GLN A 186 -4.46 -4.19 -14.52
C GLN A 186 -4.48 -3.59 -13.11
N ASN A 187 -5.49 -3.91 -12.32
CA ASN A 187 -5.63 -3.43 -10.95
C ASN A 187 -5.84 -4.60 -9.98
N LEU A 188 -5.24 -4.47 -8.80
CA LEU A 188 -5.41 -5.31 -7.62
C LEU A 188 -6.02 -4.47 -6.51
N GLN A 189 -7.13 -4.92 -5.93
CA GLN A 189 -7.77 -4.29 -4.77
C GLN A 189 -8.23 -5.37 -3.79
N ILE A 190 -8.34 -4.99 -2.52
CA ILE A 190 -9.00 -5.82 -1.50
C ILE A 190 -10.20 -5.02 -0.99
N GLU A 191 -11.39 -5.53 -1.29
CA GLU A 191 -12.67 -4.90 -0.96
C GLU A 191 -13.65 -5.93 -0.37
N GLU A 192 -14.38 -5.57 0.67
CA GLU A 192 -15.41 -6.41 1.27
C GLU A 192 -14.92 -7.86 1.56
N LYS A 193 -13.69 -7.99 2.10
CA LYS A 193 -13.02 -9.27 2.39
C LYS A 193 -12.82 -10.16 1.15
N GLN A 194 -12.66 -9.55 0.01
CA GLN A 194 -12.40 -10.21 -1.27
C GLN A 194 -11.23 -9.55 -1.99
N ILE A 195 -10.48 -10.34 -2.74
CA ILE A 195 -9.44 -9.85 -3.63
C ILE A 195 -10.06 -9.68 -5.00
N LEU A 196 -9.99 -8.48 -5.54
CA LEU A 196 -10.51 -8.11 -6.85
C LEU A 196 -9.34 -7.88 -7.80
N LEU A 197 -9.32 -8.61 -8.88
CA LEU A 197 -8.42 -8.38 -10.01
C LEU A 197 -9.28 -7.89 -11.17
N THR A 198 -8.98 -6.71 -11.69
CA THR A 198 -9.72 -6.15 -12.83
C THR A 198 -8.79 -5.87 -14.00
N ASN A 199 -9.33 -5.98 -15.20
CA ASN A 199 -8.78 -5.39 -16.40
C ASN A 199 -9.81 -4.43 -17.01
N ARG A 200 -9.72 -4.14 -18.32
CA ARG A 200 -10.59 -3.15 -18.95
C ARG A 200 -12.09 -3.44 -18.81
N GLN A 201 -12.51 -4.71 -18.87
CA GLN A 201 -13.92 -5.13 -18.94
C GLN A 201 -14.25 -6.31 -18.03
N GLU A 202 -13.22 -6.95 -17.49
CA GLU A 202 -13.38 -8.20 -16.74
C GLU A 202 -13.06 -8.02 -15.27
N LEU A 203 -13.68 -8.84 -14.46
CA LEU A 203 -13.46 -8.96 -13.02
C LEU A 203 -13.16 -10.41 -12.67
N CYS A 204 -12.09 -10.62 -11.89
CA CYS A 204 -11.82 -11.88 -11.24
C CYS A 204 -11.82 -11.68 -9.73
N VAL A 205 -12.58 -12.49 -8.99
CA VAL A 205 -12.78 -12.36 -7.54
C VAL A 205 -12.26 -13.58 -6.82
N TYR A 206 -11.45 -13.36 -5.80
CA TYR A 206 -10.98 -14.38 -4.88
C TYR A 206 -11.40 -14.07 -3.43
N THR A 207 -11.53 -15.11 -2.63
CA THR A 207 -11.60 -14.95 -1.17
C THR A 207 -10.22 -14.61 -0.60
N LEU A 208 -10.17 -14.11 0.63
CA LEU A 208 -8.90 -13.87 1.36
C LEU A 208 -8.11 -15.15 1.71
N ASN A 209 -8.59 -16.32 1.31
CA ASN A 209 -7.90 -17.61 1.43
C ASN A 209 -7.55 -18.19 0.05
N GLY A 210 -7.59 -17.40 -1.03
CA GLY A 210 -7.15 -17.78 -2.37
C GLY A 210 -8.20 -18.48 -3.23
N ARG A 211 -9.41 -18.81 -2.71
CA ARG A 211 -10.42 -19.50 -3.52
C ARG A 211 -11.06 -18.55 -4.55
N LYS A 212 -10.95 -18.89 -5.84
CA LYS A 212 -11.64 -18.18 -6.94
C LYS A 212 -13.15 -18.29 -6.76
N LYS A 213 -13.86 -17.16 -6.77
CA LYS A 213 -15.33 -17.06 -6.67
C LYS A 213 -15.98 -16.74 -8.00
N TYR A 214 -15.33 -15.89 -8.80
CA TYR A 214 -15.86 -15.40 -10.05
C TYR A 214 -14.73 -15.05 -11.02
N SER A 215 -14.97 -15.20 -12.31
CA SER A 215 -14.15 -14.65 -13.39
C SER A 215 -15.02 -14.45 -14.62
N GLY A 216 -15.00 -13.26 -15.20
CA GLY A 216 -15.75 -12.98 -16.43
C GLY A 216 -15.90 -11.51 -16.74
N VAL A 217 -16.50 -11.23 -17.91
CA VAL A 217 -16.83 -9.88 -18.37
C VAL A 217 -17.97 -9.32 -17.50
N VAL A 218 -17.81 -8.10 -17.02
CA VAL A 218 -18.78 -7.40 -16.16
C VAL A 218 -19.16 -6.01 -16.72
N SER A 219 -18.45 -5.53 -17.74
CA SER A 219 -18.72 -4.26 -18.40
C SER A 219 -18.54 -4.38 -19.92
N GLU A 220 -19.29 -3.56 -20.67
CA GLU A 220 -19.10 -3.38 -22.13
C GLU A 220 -18.07 -2.31 -22.45
N THR A 221 -17.78 -1.41 -21.51
CA THR A 221 -16.81 -0.30 -21.63
C THR A 221 -15.65 -0.48 -20.67
N GLN A 222 -14.71 0.45 -20.68
CA GLN A 222 -13.56 0.37 -19.81
C GLN A 222 -13.93 0.66 -18.34
N ILE A 223 -13.56 -0.25 -17.45
CA ILE A 223 -13.63 -0.07 -16.00
C ILE A 223 -12.44 0.78 -15.56
N HIS A 224 -12.69 1.89 -14.88
CA HIS A 224 -11.68 2.73 -14.25
C HIS A 224 -11.48 2.36 -12.79
N GLU A 225 -12.58 2.06 -12.09
CA GLU A 225 -12.55 1.74 -10.66
C GLU A 225 -13.72 0.80 -10.31
N ILE A 226 -13.53 0.00 -9.27
CA ILE A 226 -14.55 -0.88 -8.71
C ILE A 226 -14.63 -0.69 -7.20
N LEU A 227 -15.85 -0.62 -6.66
CA LEU A 227 -16.09 -0.50 -5.23
C LEU A 227 -17.02 -1.60 -4.74
N GLY A 228 -16.62 -2.30 -3.70
CA GLY A 228 -17.47 -3.30 -3.04
C GLY A 228 -18.63 -2.64 -2.27
N MET A 229 -19.86 -3.10 -2.53
CA MET A 229 -21.08 -2.62 -1.88
C MET A 229 -21.70 -3.64 -0.93
N GLY A 230 -20.94 -4.71 -0.61
CA GLY A 230 -21.41 -5.83 0.17
C GLY A 230 -22.39 -6.75 -0.57
N GLN A 231 -22.57 -7.98 -0.06
CA GLN A 231 -23.48 -8.98 -0.62
C GLN A 231 -23.24 -9.30 -2.11
N ASN A 232 -21.98 -9.37 -2.55
CA ASN A 232 -21.54 -9.57 -3.93
C ASN A 232 -22.09 -8.49 -4.90
N ARG A 233 -22.34 -7.28 -4.43
CA ARG A 233 -22.68 -6.11 -5.26
C ARG A 233 -21.44 -5.24 -5.40
N TYR A 234 -21.26 -4.70 -6.60
CA TYR A 234 -20.13 -3.83 -6.92
C TYR A 234 -20.63 -2.64 -7.73
N LEU A 235 -20.09 -1.48 -7.41
CA LEU A 235 -20.24 -0.26 -8.19
C LEU A 235 -19.03 -0.16 -9.13
N LEU A 236 -19.30 -0.03 -10.42
CA LEU A 236 -18.30 0.16 -11.45
C LEU A 236 -18.29 1.61 -11.90
N ALA A 237 -17.14 2.28 -11.82
CA ALA A 237 -16.91 3.53 -12.52
C ALA A 237 -16.34 3.19 -13.90
N GLU A 238 -17.10 3.51 -14.95
CA GLU A 238 -16.83 3.11 -16.33
C GLU A 238 -16.59 4.37 -17.19
N GLU A 239 -16.09 4.21 -18.40
CA GLU A 239 -15.79 5.31 -19.31
C GLU A 239 -17.01 6.19 -19.60
N ASP A 240 -18.20 5.60 -19.66
CA ASP A 240 -19.45 6.25 -20.01
C ASP A 240 -20.39 6.48 -18.82
N GLY A 241 -19.99 6.14 -17.60
CA GLY A 241 -20.79 6.39 -16.41
C GLY A 241 -20.51 5.48 -15.23
N VAL A 242 -21.54 5.27 -14.43
CA VAL A 242 -21.49 4.43 -13.24
C VAL A 242 -22.59 3.38 -13.31
N SER A 243 -22.23 2.12 -13.15
CA SER A 243 -23.18 1.01 -13.13
C SER A 243 -23.06 0.19 -11.84
N MET A 244 -24.08 -0.61 -11.55
CA MET A 244 -24.06 -1.53 -10.42
C MET A 244 -24.30 -2.97 -10.91
N ILE A 245 -23.41 -3.86 -10.52
CA ILE A 245 -23.52 -5.28 -10.81
C ILE A 245 -23.74 -6.09 -9.53
N ARG A 246 -24.31 -7.27 -9.69
CA ARG A 246 -24.42 -8.28 -8.65
C ARG A 246 -23.93 -9.63 -9.19
N LEU A 247 -22.86 -10.13 -8.58
CA LEU A 247 -22.36 -11.48 -8.89
C LEU A 247 -23.26 -12.55 -8.23
N LYS A 248 -23.56 -13.59 -8.98
CA LYS A 248 -24.40 -14.72 -8.53
C LYS A 248 -23.57 -15.82 -7.90
#